data_ed9583aded15df67a1cda6e8b82b736d
#
_entry.id   ed9583aded15df67a1cda6e8b82b736d
#
_cell.length_a   1.000
_cell.length_b   1.000
_cell.length_c   1.000
_cell.angle_alpha   90.00
_cell.angle_beta   90.00
_cell.angle_gamma   90.00
#
_symmetry.space_group_name_H-M   'P 1'
#
loop_
_entity.id
_entity.type
_entity.pdbx_description
1 polymer ?
#
loop_
_entity_poly.entity_id
_entity_poly.type
_entity_poly.pdbx_seq_one_letter_code
_entity_poly.pdbx_strand_id
1 'polypeptide(L)' 'MSSSTGIMGIKEMADYLNMKEQTVYRLVQQRKIPAIKIGGQWKAKKNHIDRLFDDML' A
#
# COMPACT_ATOMS: atom_id res chain seq x y z
N MET A 1 -1.22 -10.73 -15.41
CA MET A 1 -1.97 -10.47 -14.21
C MET A 1 -1.28 -9.41 -13.36
N SER A 2 -2.04 -8.44 -12.97
CA SER A 2 -1.47 -7.35 -12.17
C SER A 2 -0.92 -7.85 -10.85
N SER A 3 -1.53 -8.86 -10.28
CA SER A 3 -1.11 -9.37 -8.98
C SER A 3 0.27 -10.02 -9.04
N SER A 4 0.71 -10.44 -10.21
CA SER A 4 2.01 -11.12 -10.32
C SER A 4 3.17 -10.17 -10.13
N THR A 5 2.94 -8.85 -10.23
CA THR A 5 4.00 -7.88 -10.07
C THR A 5 4.24 -7.48 -8.62
N GLY A 6 3.29 -7.79 -7.76
CA GLY A 6 3.37 -7.36 -6.37
C GLY A 6 3.17 -5.87 -6.16
N ILE A 7 2.71 -5.17 -7.18
CA ILE A 7 2.43 -3.73 -7.09
C ILE A 7 0.95 -3.53 -6.80
N MET A 8 0.65 -2.71 -5.79
CA MET A 8 -0.73 -2.47 -5.36
C MET A 8 -1.05 -0.99 -5.37
N GLY A 9 -2.27 -0.67 -5.80
CA GLY A 9 -2.80 0.67 -5.65
C GLY A 9 -3.53 0.82 -4.31
N ILE A 10 -4.17 1.97 -4.11
CA ILE A 10 -4.87 2.25 -2.85
C ILE A 10 -5.95 1.21 -2.57
N LYS A 11 -6.76 0.89 -3.59
CA LYS A 11 -7.85 -0.05 -3.40
C LYS A 11 -7.32 -1.43 -3.02
N GLU A 12 -6.29 -1.87 -3.69
CA GLU A 12 -5.71 -3.18 -3.43
C GLU A 12 -5.06 -3.23 -2.05
N MET A 13 -4.41 -2.15 -1.66
CA MET A 13 -3.85 -2.07 -0.31
C MET A 13 -4.94 -2.13 0.74
N ALA A 14 -6.06 -1.45 0.49
CA ALA A 14 -7.17 -1.47 1.43
C ALA A 14 -7.73 -2.87 1.60
N ASP A 15 -7.88 -3.59 0.49
CA ASP A 15 -8.34 -4.97 0.54
C ASP A 15 -7.33 -5.86 1.27
N TYR A 16 -6.07 -5.70 0.94
CA TYR A 16 -5.01 -6.51 1.52
C TYR A 16 -4.88 -6.28 3.01
N LEU A 17 -5.03 -5.03 3.44
CA LEU A 17 -4.90 -4.67 4.85
C LEU A 17 -6.23 -4.70 5.59
N ASN A 18 -7.30 -5.00 4.88
CA ASN A 18 -8.65 -5.03 5.45
C ASN A 18 -9.01 -3.69 6.08
N MET A 19 -8.78 -2.63 5.33
CA MET A 19 -9.01 -1.26 5.78
C MET A 19 -9.81 -0.50 4.74
N LYS A 20 -10.31 0.66 5.13
CA LYS A 20 -11.01 1.53 4.20
C LYS A 20 -10.02 2.25 3.30
N GLU A 21 -10.43 2.51 2.06
CA GLU A 21 -9.56 3.20 1.11
C GLU A 21 -9.15 4.58 1.62
N GLN A 22 -10.08 5.29 2.23
CA GLN A 22 -9.77 6.61 2.77
C GLN A 22 -8.68 6.54 3.83
N THR A 23 -8.73 5.53 4.67
CA THR A 23 -7.74 5.36 5.71
C THR A 23 -6.38 5.06 5.10
N VAL A 24 -6.34 4.17 4.12
CA VAL A 24 -5.09 3.83 3.45
C VAL A 24 -4.51 5.07 2.75
N TYR A 25 -5.36 5.82 2.07
CA TYR A 25 -4.91 7.03 1.37
C TYR A 25 -4.26 8.01 2.34
N ARG A 26 -4.90 8.22 3.48
CA ARG A 26 -4.35 9.11 4.50
C ARG A 26 -3.00 8.61 5.02
N LEU A 27 -2.91 7.31 5.26
CA LEU A 27 -1.68 6.73 5.78
C LEU A 27 -0.53 6.83 4.80
N VAL A 28 -0.79 6.65 3.50
CA VAL A 28 0.28 6.78 2.53
C VAL A 28 0.70 8.24 2.39
N GLN A 29 -0.24 9.18 2.52
CA GLN A 29 0.10 10.60 2.50
C GLN A 29 0.96 10.99 3.69
N GLN A 30 0.71 10.37 4.83
CA GLN A 30 1.48 10.63 6.05
C GLN A 30 2.77 9.83 6.09
N ARG A 31 3.02 9.07 5.04
CA ARG A 31 4.22 8.24 4.90
C ARG A 31 4.33 7.17 5.99
N LYS A 32 3.19 6.74 6.49
CA LYS A 32 3.13 5.63 7.44
C LYS A 32 3.08 4.29 6.74
N ILE A 33 2.68 4.30 5.46
CA ILE A 33 2.72 3.13 4.60
C ILE A 33 3.68 3.45 3.47
N PRO A 34 4.67 2.60 3.19
CA PRO A 34 5.63 2.86 2.12
C PRO A 34 4.96 2.77 0.76
N ALA A 35 4.82 3.92 0.11
CA ALA A 35 4.21 4.01 -1.21
C ALA A 35 4.80 5.20 -1.94
N ILE A 36 4.71 5.17 -3.26
CA ILE A 36 5.14 6.29 -4.09
C ILE A 36 4.02 6.68 -5.03
N LYS A 37 4.03 7.95 -5.41
CA LYS A 37 3.01 8.47 -6.31
C LYS A 37 3.56 8.48 -7.73
N ILE A 38 2.91 7.72 -8.60
CA ILE A 38 3.33 7.59 -9.99
C ILE A 38 2.13 7.89 -10.87
N GLY A 39 2.29 8.88 -11.76
CA GLY A 39 1.21 9.21 -12.69
C GLY A 39 -0.09 9.57 -12.01
N GLY A 40 -0.01 10.25 -10.87
CA GLY A 40 -1.19 10.65 -10.14
C GLY A 40 -1.82 9.57 -9.28
N GLN A 41 -1.18 8.42 -9.18
CA GLN A 41 -1.70 7.30 -8.40
C GLN A 41 -0.67 6.81 -7.40
N TRP A 42 -1.14 6.43 -6.23
CA TRP A 42 -0.28 5.83 -5.22
C TRP A 42 -0.08 4.35 -5.53
N LYS A 43 1.16 3.91 -5.50
CA LYS A 43 1.52 2.52 -5.74
C LYS A 43 2.50 2.08 -4.66
N ALA A 44 2.36 0.84 -4.24
CA ALA A 44 3.23 0.27 -3.22
C ALA A 44 3.56 -1.17 -3.58
N LYS A 45 4.70 -1.62 -3.12
CA LYS A 45 5.07 -3.02 -3.28
C LYS A 45 4.57 -3.82 -2.10
N LYS A 46 3.94 -4.94 -2.38
CA LYS A 46 3.45 -5.83 -1.34
C LYS A 46 4.55 -6.23 -0.38
N ASN A 47 5.74 -6.48 -0.91
CA ASN A 47 6.89 -6.85 -0.09
C ASN A 47 7.23 -5.79 0.94
N HIS A 48 7.12 -4.53 0.54
CA HIS A 48 7.43 -3.43 1.45
C HIS A 48 6.41 -3.33 2.57
N ILE A 49 5.15 -3.59 2.25
CA ILE A 49 4.09 -3.55 3.25
C ILE A 49 4.26 -4.72 4.22
N ASP A 50 4.55 -5.90 3.71
CA ASP A 50 4.79 -7.05 4.56
C ASP A 50 5.96 -6.82 5.50
N ARG A 51 7.00 -6.19 4.99
CA ARG A 51 8.19 -5.89 5.79
C ARG A 51 7.87 -4.90 6.90
N LEU A 52 7.04 -3.92 6.60
CA LEU A 52 6.61 -2.96 7.61
C LEU A 52 5.94 -3.67 8.77
N PHE A 53 5.07 -4.61 8.49
CA PHE A 53 4.39 -5.37 9.51
C PHE A 53 5.36 -6.24 10.30
N ASP A 54 6.28 -6.87 9.60
CA ASP A 54 7.28 -7.70 10.27
C ASP A 54 8.13 -6.88 11.24
N ASP A 55 8.50 -5.67 10.84
CA ASP A 55 9.32 -4.81 11.67
C ASP A 55 8.57 -4.32 12.90
N MET A 56 7.25 -4.21 12.80
CA MET A 56 6.43 -3.71 13.90
C MET A 56 6.03 -4.81 14.89
N LEU A 57 6.13 -6.05 14.45
CA LEU A 57 5.76 -7.17 15.29
C LEU A 57 7.00 -7.79 15.92
#